data_fd33e1ceae7e753471a3b556ef0fc557
#
_entry.id   fd33e1ceae7e753471a3b556ef0fc557
#
_cell.length_a   1.000
_cell.length_b   1.000
_cell.length_c   1.000
_cell.angle_alpha   90.00
_cell.angle_beta   90.00
_cell.angle_gamma   90.00
#
_symmetry.space_group_name_H-M   'P 1'
#
loop_
_entity.id
_entity.type
_entity.pdbx_description
1 polymer ?
#
loop_
_entity_poly.entity_id
_entity_poly.type
_entity_poly.pdbx_seq_one_letter_code
_entity_poly.pdbx_strand_id
1 'polypeptide(L)'
;MSEALKSKQADDISVGDPLPEFSLNVTPAVIVAGAIASRDFMPAHHDPAYAKGQGAPDVFMNILTTNGYVSRFVTDWAGPESMIRKIAIRLGAPAIPGQPSRFNGQVVSKNEESDECVLELEVRAANDLGDHATGTVVVTIPLG
;
A
#
# COMPACT_ATOMS: atom_id res chain seq x y z
N MET A 1 -10.85 -17.66 18.85
CA MET A 1 -9.45 -18.04 18.57
C MET A 1 -9.07 -17.39 17.24
N SER A 2 -8.06 -16.57 17.24
CA SER A 2 -7.51 -15.99 16.00
C SER A 2 -6.99 -17.16 15.15
N GLU A 3 -7.54 -17.32 13.95
CA GLU A 3 -6.95 -18.21 12.95
C GLU A 3 -5.54 -17.69 12.70
N ALA A 4 -4.53 -18.53 12.90
CA ALA A 4 -3.15 -18.12 12.70
C ALA A 4 -3.00 -17.66 11.24
N LEU A 5 -2.49 -16.45 11.06
CA LEU A 5 -2.16 -15.94 9.73
C LEU A 5 -1.21 -16.93 9.06
N LYS A 6 -1.61 -17.46 7.93
CA LYS A 6 -0.81 -18.40 7.14
C LYS A 6 -0.15 -17.67 5.99
N SER A 7 1.12 -17.93 5.78
CA SER A 7 1.80 -17.47 4.56
C SER A 7 1.28 -18.21 3.33
N LYS A 8 1.27 -17.51 2.20
CA LYS A 8 1.04 -18.11 0.91
C LYS A 8 2.15 -19.13 0.61
N GLN A 9 1.78 -20.20 -0.08
CA GLN A 9 2.73 -21.15 -0.62
C GLN A 9 3.02 -20.80 -2.09
N ALA A 10 4.25 -20.97 -2.53
CA ALA A 10 4.63 -20.65 -3.91
C ALA A 10 3.77 -21.39 -4.94
N ASP A 11 3.44 -22.65 -4.67
CA ASP A 11 2.63 -23.50 -5.59
C ASP A 11 1.18 -22.97 -5.75
N ASP A 12 0.68 -22.20 -4.79
CA ASP A 12 -0.67 -21.64 -4.81
C ASP A 12 -0.75 -20.29 -5.53
N ILE A 13 0.36 -19.79 -6.09
CA ILE A 13 0.45 -18.47 -6.70
C ILE A 13 0.78 -18.60 -8.19
N SER A 14 0.00 -17.94 -9.01
CA SER A 14 0.22 -17.86 -10.46
C SER A 14 0.33 -16.41 -10.94
N VAL A 15 1.07 -16.20 -12.02
CA VAL A 15 1.08 -14.90 -12.72
C VAL A 15 -0.33 -14.59 -13.20
N GLY A 16 -0.79 -13.37 -12.93
CA GLY A 16 -2.15 -12.92 -13.20
C GLY A 16 -3.12 -13.02 -12.01
N ASP A 17 -2.73 -13.71 -10.94
CA ASP A 17 -3.56 -13.79 -9.74
C ASP A 17 -3.81 -12.40 -9.16
N PRO A 18 -5.08 -12.03 -8.89
CA PRO A 18 -5.39 -10.77 -8.22
C PRO A 18 -5.12 -10.86 -6.72
N LEU A 19 -4.69 -9.74 -6.12
CA LEU A 19 -4.72 -9.58 -4.69
C LEU A 19 -6.14 -9.13 -4.28
N PRO A 20 -6.68 -9.64 -3.15
CA PRO A 20 -7.97 -9.16 -2.64
C PRO A 20 -7.97 -7.66 -2.41
N GLU A 21 -9.02 -6.97 -2.84
CA GLU A 21 -9.13 -5.53 -2.65
C GLU A 21 -9.12 -5.17 -1.15
N PHE A 22 -8.34 -4.14 -0.82
CA PHE A 22 -8.32 -3.52 0.50
C PHE A 22 -8.83 -2.09 0.40
N SER A 23 -9.84 -1.74 1.20
CA SER A 23 -10.37 -0.38 1.25
C SER A 23 -9.98 0.29 2.56
N LEU A 24 -9.27 1.41 2.46
CA LEU A 24 -8.88 2.25 3.58
C LEU A 24 -9.85 3.41 3.73
N ASN A 25 -10.50 3.52 4.87
CA ASN A 25 -11.27 4.71 5.22
C ASN A 25 -10.31 5.84 5.62
N VAL A 26 -10.12 6.80 4.74
CA VAL A 26 -9.22 7.94 4.96
C VAL A 26 -9.92 8.99 5.81
N THR A 27 -9.43 9.19 7.03
CA THR A 27 -9.91 10.19 7.98
C THR A 27 -8.82 11.20 8.31
N PRO A 28 -9.15 12.39 8.84
CA PRO A 28 -8.13 13.31 9.35
C PRO A 28 -7.20 12.66 10.37
N ALA A 29 -7.74 11.81 11.25
CA ALA A 29 -6.95 11.09 12.25
C ALA A 29 -5.94 10.14 11.62
N VAL A 30 -6.30 9.39 10.57
CA VAL A 30 -5.40 8.51 9.82
C VAL A 30 -4.26 9.31 9.18
N ILE A 31 -4.59 10.43 8.56
CA ILE A 31 -3.60 11.30 7.89
C ILE A 31 -2.61 11.87 8.90
N VAL A 32 -3.12 12.47 9.98
CA VAL A 32 -2.28 13.08 11.03
C VAL A 32 -1.44 12.04 11.76
N ALA A 33 -2.04 10.90 12.13
CA ALA A 33 -1.33 9.82 12.81
C ALA A 33 -0.19 9.26 11.97
N GLY A 34 -0.42 9.05 10.66
CA GLY A 34 0.60 8.59 9.73
C GLY A 34 1.74 9.60 9.56
N ALA A 35 1.41 10.88 9.47
CA ALA A 35 2.40 11.94 9.38
C ALA A 35 3.27 12.00 10.65
N ILE A 36 2.67 11.96 11.84
CA ILE A 36 3.39 11.96 13.11
C ILE A 36 4.25 10.71 13.25
N ALA A 37 3.70 9.52 12.94
CA ALA A 37 4.41 8.25 13.04
C ALA A 37 5.65 8.18 12.13
N SER A 38 5.59 8.84 10.99
CA SER A 38 6.71 8.95 10.04
C SER A 38 7.58 10.21 10.25
N ARG A 39 7.29 11.00 11.29
CA ARG A 39 8.00 12.24 11.64
C ARG A 39 7.99 13.28 10.51
N ASP A 40 6.92 13.30 9.77
CA ASP A 40 6.65 14.28 8.72
C ASP A 40 5.70 15.36 9.28
N PHE A 41 6.27 16.45 9.74
CA PHE A 41 5.52 17.53 10.37
C PHE A 41 5.12 18.64 9.41
N MET A 42 5.11 18.37 8.10
CA MET A 42 4.68 19.34 7.11
C MET A 42 3.23 19.75 7.34
N PRO A 43 2.91 21.06 7.42
CA PRO A 43 1.56 21.52 7.76
C PRO A 43 0.45 21.04 6.81
N ALA A 44 0.77 20.71 5.56
CA ALA A 44 -0.18 20.17 4.59
C ALA A 44 -0.90 18.89 5.06
N HIS A 45 -0.33 18.17 6.04
CA HIS A 45 -0.90 16.93 6.57
C HIS A 45 -1.77 17.14 7.80
N HIS A 46 -1.85 18.35 8.36
CA HIS A 46 -2.63 18.62 9.57
C HIS A 46 -3.31 20.00 9.63
N ASP A 47 -2.97 20.91 8.72
CA ASP A 47 -3.56 22.25 8.65
C ASP A 47 -4.32 22.41 7.32
N PRO A 48 -5.67 22.37 7.35
CA PRO A 48 -6.48 22.51 6.13
C PRO A 48 -6.28 23.84 5.40
N ALA A 49 -6.07 24.94 6.13
CA ALA A 49 -5.85 26.23 5.52
C ALA A 49 -4.52 26.29 4.77
N TYR A 50 -3.47 25.72 5.35
CA TYR A 50 -2.19 25.59 4.68
C TYR A 50 -2.28 24.69 3.43
N ALA A 51 -2.89 23.51 3.54
CA ALA A 51 -3.05 22.59 2.42
C ALA A 51 -3.81 23.26 1.25
N LYS A 52 -4.91 23.96 1.54
CA LYS A 52 -5.68 24.70 0.53
C LYS A 52 -4.88 25.85 -0.08
N GLY A 53 -4.07 26.54 0.70
CA GLY A 53 -3.15 27.56 0.21
C GLY A 53 -2.08 27.04 -0.74
N GLN A 54 -1.74 25.74 -0.65
CA GLN A 54 -0.83 25.05 -1.58
C GLN A 54 -1.55 24.41 -2.78
N GLY A 55 -2.87 24.60 -2.91
CA GLY A 55 -3.66 24.10 -4.03
C GLY A 55 -4.27 22.71 -3.82
N ALA A 56 -4.12 22.10 -2.63
CA ALA A 56 -4.77 20.86 -2.30
C ALA A 56 -6.23 21.09 -1.85
N PRO A 57 -7.16 20.15 -2.10
CA PRO A 57 -8.56 20.32 -1.67
C PRO A 57 -8.75 20.24 -0.16
N ASP A 58 -7.88 19.54 0.56
CA ASP A 58 -7.87 19.37 2.01
C ASP A 58 -6.49 18.89 2.47
N VAL A 59 -6.31 18.61 3.78
CA VAL A 59 -5.15 17.84 4.25
C VAL A 59 -5.07 16.52 3.52
N PHE A 60 -3.87 16.03 3.27
CA PHE A 60 -3.67 14.81 2.51
C PHE A 60 -2.59 13.92 3.14
N MET A 61 -2.71 12.63 2.85
CA MET A 61 -1.79 11.61 3.33
C MET A 61 -0.39 11.81 2.75
N ASN A 62 0.63 11.68 3.59
CA ASN A 62 2.02 11.74 3.13
C ASN A 62 2.45 10.43 2.46
N ILE A 63 3.51 10.50 1.67
CA ILE A 63 4.02 9.35 0.90
C ILE A 63 4.46 8.20 1.80
N LEU A 64 5.02 8.48 2.97
CA LEU A 64 5.49 7.45 3.89
C LEU A 64 4.33 6.61 4.43
N THR A 65 3.20 7.25 4.74
CA THR A 65 1.97 6.55 5.13
C THR A 65 1.41 5.71 3.97
N THR A 66 1.40 6.25 2.75
CA THR A 66 0.98 5.51 1.56
C THR A 66 1.85 4.27 1.34
N ASN A 67 3.18 4.39 1.45
CA ASN A 67 4.10 3.24 1.38
C ASN A 67 3.78 2.20 2.47
N GLY A 68 3.47 2.65 3.69
CA GLY A 68 3.09 1.77 4.79
C GLY A 68 1.82 0.96 4.47
N TYR A 69 0.80 1.60 3.88
CA TYR A 69 -0.42 0.89 3.48
C TYR A 69 -0.22 -0.03 2.28
N VAL A 70 0.63 0.33 1.32
CA VAL A 70 1.03 -0.58 0.24
C VAL A 70 1.74 -1.81 0.81
N SER A 71 2.66 -1.60 1.75
CA SER A 71 3.34 -2.69 2.46
C SER A 71 2.35 -3.61 3.16
N ARG A 72 1.43 -3.05 3.95
CA ARG A 72 0.38 -3.81 4.63
C ARG A 72 -0.50 -4.59 3.65
N PHE A 73 -0.95 -3.96 2.57
CA PHE A 73 -1.77 -4.60 1.54
C PHE A 73 -1.09 -5.85 0.97
N VAL A 74 0.21 -5.79 0.72
CA VAL A 74 0.99 -6.90 0.20
C VAL A 74 1.22 -7.97 1.26
N THR A 75 1.64 -7.59 2.46
CA THR A 75 1.95 -8.57 3.53
C THR A 75 0.71 -9.24 4.12
N ASP A 76 -0.44 -8.57 4.16
CA ASP A 76 -1.71 -9.18 4.54
C ASP A 76 -2.11 -10.31 3.57
N TRP A 77 -1.78 -10.16 2.28
CA TRP A 77 -2.00 -11.20 1.28
C TRP A 77 -0.93 -12.30 1.32
N ALA A 78 0.35 -11.92 1.35
CA ALA A 78 1.46 -12.86 1.24
C ALA A 78 1.69 -13.66 2.54
N GLY A 79 1.38 -13.07 3.69
CA GLY A 79 1.48 -13.67 5.00
C GLY A 79 2.76 -13.33 5.76
N PRO A 80 2.89 -13.82 7.02
CA PRO A 80 3.90 -13.35 7.96
C PRO A 80 5.35 -13.76 7.61
N GLU A 81 5.56 -14.76 6.79
CA GLU A 81 6.90 -15.19 6.35
C GLU A 81 7.37 -14.46 5.10
N SER A 82 6.53 -13.58 4.55
CA SER A 82 6.90 -12.79 3.38
C SER A 82 7.87 -11.67 3.74
N MET A 83 8.72 -11.32 2.78
CA MET A 83 9.66 -10.21 2.93
C MET A 83 9.53 -9.26 1.74
N ILE A 84 9.18 -8.01 2.00
CA ILE A 84 9.20 -6.97 0.97
C ILE A 84 10.65 -6.61 0.67
N ARG A 85 11.03 -6.72 -0.61
CA ARG A 85 12.37 -6.39 -1.11
C ARG A 85 12.43 -5.00 -1.72
N LYS A 86 11.33 -4.56 -2.34
CA LYS A 86 11.28 -3.26 -3.00
C LYS A 86 9.83 -2.77 -3.11
N ILE A 87 9.63 -1.49 -2.86
CA ILE A 87 8.41 -0.76 -3.21
C ILE A 87 8.82 0.39 -4.12
N ALA A 88 8.23 0.48 -5.31
CA ALA A 88 8.44 1.57 -6.25
C ALA A 88 7.08 2.09 -6.69
N ILE A 89 6.61 3.16 -6.07
CA ILE A 89 5.32 3.78 -6.37
C ILE A 89 5.49 5.23 -6.82
N ARG A 90 4.51 5.67 -7.60
CA ARG A 90 4.31 7.07 -7.96
C ARG A 90 3.00 7.55 -7.37
N LEU A 91 3.01 8.72 -6.73
CA LEU A 91 1.79 9.38 -6.26
C LEU A 91 1.14 10.18 -7.40
N GLY A 92 -0.19 10.19 -7.37
CA GLY A 92 -1.04 10.96 -8.28
C GLY A 92 -2.05 11.80 -7.50
N ALA A 93 -3.34 11.44 -7.57
CA ALA A 93 -4.39 12.14 -6.84
C ALA A 93 -4.16 12.08 -5.32
N PRO A 94 -4.42 13.18 -4.58
CA PRO A 94 -4.23 13.20 -3.14
C PRO A 94 -5.22 12.27 -2.42
N ALA A 95 -4.77 11.58 -1.36
CA ALA A 95 -5.65 10.87 -0.45
C ALA A 95 -6.10 11.85 0.65
N ILE A 96 -7.37 12.22 0.61
CA ILE A 96 -7.99 13.24 1.45
C ILE A 96 -9.11 12.65 2.32
N PRO A 97 -9.49 13.33 3.42
CA PRO A 97 -10.58 12.86 4.27
C PRO A 97 -11.91 12.69 3.51
N GLY A 98 -12.65 11.64 3.88
CA GLY A 98 -13.97 11.37 3.32
C GLY A 98 -13.99 10.64 1.99
N GLN A 99 -12.82 10.35 1.43
CA GLN A 99 -12.71 9.54 0.22
C GLN A 99 -11.92 8.25 0.52
N PRO A 100 -12.59 7.08 0.51
CA PRO A 100 -11.90 5.80 0.70
C PRO A 100 -10.86 5.57 -0.40
N SER A 101 -9.68 5.09 -0.02
CA SER A 101 -8.67 4.61 -0.96
C SER A 101 -8.82 3.11 -1.13
N ARG A 102 -9.03 2.67 -2.35
CA ARG A 102 -9.17 1.25 -2.73
C ARG A 102 -7.85 0.76 -3.29
N PHE A 103 -7.27 -0.23 -2.62
CA PHE A 103 -6.03 -0.87 -3.03
C PHE A 103 -6.35 -2.16 -3.76
N ASN A 104 -5.80 -2.34 -4.94
CA ASN A 104 -5.84 -3.58 -5.70
C ASN A 104 -4.48 -3.85 -6.34
N GLY A 105 -4.29 -5.07 -6.82
CA GLY A 105 -3.04 -5.48 -7.45
C GLY A 105 -3.14 -6.86 -8.04
N GLN A 106 -2.10 -7.25 -8.73
CA GLN A 106 -1.97 -8.56 -9.34
C GLN A 106 -0.51 -9.00 -9.40
N VAL A 107 -0.31 -10.31 -9.46
CA VAL A 107 1.00 -10.92 -9.68
C VAL A 107 1.38 -10.77 -11.16
N VAL A 108 2.49 -10.10 -11.44
CA VAL A 108 2.96 -9.90 -12.82
C VAL A 108 4.20 -10.72 -13.17
N SER A 109 4.94 -11.18 -12.17
CA SER A 109 6.11 -12.04 -12.35
C SER A 109 6.29 -12.98 -11.16
N LYS A 110 6.74 -14.20 -11.43
CA LYS A 110 7.05 -15.21 -10.44
C LYS A 110 8.31 -15.97 -10.85
N ASN A 111 9.31 -15.96 -9.99
CA ASN A 111 10.56 -16.69 -10.20
C ASN A 111 10.97 -17.40 -8.91
N GLU A 112 11.55 -18.56 -9.03
CA GLU A 112 12.15 -19.27 -7.91
C GLU A 112 13.67 -19.07 -7.95
N GLU A 113 14.22 -18.58 -6.85
CA GLU A 113 15.65 -18.30 -6.70
C GLU A 113 16.13 -18.90 -5.38
N SER A 114 17.04 -19.87 -5.46
CA SER A 114 17.55 -20.58 -4.29
C SER A 114 16.42 -21.24 -3.51
N ASP A 115 16.10 -20.72 -2.33
CA ASP A 115 15.07 -21.19 -1.39
C ASP A 115 13.89 -20.22 -1.23
N GLU A 116 13.80 -19.23 -2.10
CA GLU A 116 12.73 -18.21 -2.10
C GLU A 116 11.97 -18.18 -3.43
N CYS A 117 10.68 -17.90 -3.35
CA CYS A 117 9.86 -17.48 -4.49
C CYS A 117 9.84 -15.97 -4.54
N VAL A 118 10.35 -15.39 -5.62
CA VAL A 118 10.38 -13.95 -5.87
C VAL A 118 9.18 -13.54 -6.72
N LEU A 119 8.34 -12.70 -6.17
CA LEU A 119 7.13 -12.19 -6.83
C LEU A 119 7.27 -10.71 -7.13
N GLU A 120 6.89 -10.31 -8.33
CA GLU A 120 6.65 -8.91 -8.65
C GLU A 120 5.15 -8.68 -8.76
N LEU A 121 4.68 -7.66 -8.07
CA LEU A 121 3.27 -7.29 -8.01
C LEU A 121 3.10 -5.91 -8.63
N GLU A 122 2.11 -5.75 -9.47
CA GLU A 122 1.58 -4.43 -9.83
C GLU A 122 0.55 -4.03 -8.78
N VAL A 123 0.65 -2.80 -8.26
CA VAL A 123 -0.24 -2.29 -7.21
C VAL A 123 -0.81 -0.94 -7.60
N ARG A 124 -2.03 -0.70 -7.17
CA ARG A 124 -2.77 0.53 -7.41
C ARG A 124 -3.62 0.88 -6.20
N ALA A 125 -3.60 2.13 -5.79
CA ALA A 125 -4.55 2.72 -4.85
C ALA A 125 -5.30 3.84 -5.56
N ALA A 126 -6.61 3.83 -5.52
CA ALA A 126 -7.45 4.82 -6.19
C ALA A 126 -8.56 5.34 -5.27
N ASN A 127 -8.96 6.59 -5.49
CA ASN A 127 -10.14 7.21 -4.89
C ASN A 127 -10.96 7.90 -5.99
N ASP A 128 -11.99 8.66 -5.61
CA ASP A 128 -12.87 9.30 -6.58
C ASP A 128 -12.21 10.47 -7.35
N LEU A 129 -11.05 10.94 -6.88
CA LEU A 129 -10.23 11.93 -7.59
C LEU A 129 -9.30 11.31 -8.64
N GLY A 130 -9.09 9.99 -8.60
CA GLY A 130 -8.23 9.26 -9.51
C GLY A 130 -7.24 8.32 -8.81
N ASP A 131 -6.18 7.96 -9.51
CA ASP A 131 -5.12 7.12 -8.97
C ASP A 131 -4.30 7.90 -7.94
N HIS A 132 -4.38 7.45 -6.69
CA HIS A 132 -3.57 7.99 -5.61
C HIS A 132 -2.12 7.50 -5.68
N ALA A 133 -1.95 6.18 -5.89
CA ALA A 133 -0.64 5.56 -6.03
C ALA A 133 -0.69 4.43 -7.05
N THR A 134 0.35 4.33 -7.86
CA THR A 134 0.56 3.22 -8.80
C THR A 134 2.02 2.81 -8.78
N GLY A 135 2.28 1.52 -8.99
CA GLY A 135 3.66 1.05 -9.07
C GLY A 135 3.80 -0.43 -8.91
N THR A 136 4.97 -0.85 -8.46
CA THR A 136 5.34 -2.26 -8.31
C THR A 136 5.90 -2.55 -6.93
N VAL A 137 5.70 -3.77 -6.47
CA VAL A 137 6.28 -4.30 -5.23
C VAL A 137 6.97 -5.63 -5.56
N VAL A 138 8.20 -5.78 -5.09
CA VAL A 138 8.89 -7.07 -5.09
C VAL A 138 8.81 -7.65 -3.69
N VAL A 139 8.24 -8.84 -3.58
CA VAL A 139 8.08 -9.58 -2.32
C VAL A 139 8.59 -11.01 -2.49
N THR A 140 9.22 -11.55 -1.46
CA THR A 140 9.65 -12.95 -1.44
C THR A 140 8.87 -13.73 -0.40
N ILE A 141 8.62 -15.00 -0.69
CA ILE A 141 8.09 -15.98 0.24
C ILE A 141 9.03 -17.19 0.26
N PRO A 142 9.21 -17.89 1.41
CA PRO A 142 10.04 -19.09 1.44
C PRO A 142 9.46 -20.17 0.53
N LEU A 143 10.34 -20.95 -0.12
CA LEU A 143 9.99 -22.25 -0.69
C LEU A 143 9.95 -23.25 0.46
N GLY A 144 8.80 -23.92 0.62
CA GLY A 144 8.61 -24.90 1.70
C GLY A 144 9.45 -26.17 1.55
#